data_de299f0be2e0f7f4c10c3ad45b308bd3
#
_entry.id   de299f0be2e0f7f4c10c3ad45b308bd3
#
_cell.length_a   1.000
_cell.length_b   1.000
_cell.length_c   1.000
_cell.angle_alpha   90.00
_cell.angle_beta   90.00
_cell.angle_gamma   90.00
#
_symmetry.space_group_name_H-M   'P 1'
#
loop_
_entity.id
_entity.type
_entity.pdbx_description
1 polymer ?
#
loop_
_entity_poly.entity_id
_entity_poly.type
_entity_poly.pdbx_seq_one_letter_code
_entity_poly.pdbx_strand_id
1 'polypeptide(L)'
;MRKIVILLLYLSSFLSFSQMESGLREIKKFGFWDNQNSEPVIILNDSTIYIGLEKSKLLFEPLDLDDSKLNELTPLTVKDTTYLVEQSGGVVVKYIDRTFTRIDKSFTHHNQYSSIPFVFNDEIYLLGGSGLFLHKNILIRYDFQEKEWFRTPTFGDIPNIIRGHYLHIKINNDLYLVASEGNSDIRYKEGMKDDSWFVYRLNLTSMNFFKLGRLNIEHYNIARYTHRNLFTDKLISRTPTPYLYIYDFKNNNYTTIDNNNTNVFREDTNIIHIEENTMLAIQQKRSVTKDNLYYKYFDSDIYVQNGQKHPIYIENNMVFYYYIGTSLAIIILLLLLGHLLKKWHKNFNLVTLNTKTKTLKYKGNYITKFDGIELDLLIKIANTKGEYISYNELLDLFKPHSDSYETLRKKRKQLMRTLSEKFKGLLNNYQTDIFIYHSDPMDKRARLIKLNEDIIKIIS
;
A
#
# COMPACT_ATOMS: atom_id res chain seq x y z
N MET A 1 -26.89 60.46 -3.33
CA MET A 1 -27.31 59.85 -4.61
C MET A 1 -26.20 59.22 -5.42
N ARG A 2 -25.05 59.86 -5.69
CA ARG A 2 -23.93 59.23 -6.50
C ARG A 2 -23.40 57.91 -5.95
N LYS A 3 -23.27 57.71 -4.62
CA LYS A 3 -22.78 56.48 -3.99
C LYS A 3 -23.76 55.30 -4.08
N ILE A 4 -25.06 55.58 -4.13
CA ILE A 4 -26.11 54.54 -4.25
C ILE A 4 -26.18 54.04 -5.71
N VAL A 5 -25.97 54.91 -6.70
CA VAL A 5 -25.94 54.52 -8.11
C VAL A 5 -24.72 53.64 -8.42
N ILE A 6 -23.56 53.90 -7.81
CA ILE A 6 -22.35 53.10 -8.00
C ILE A 6 -22.55 51.70 -7.34
N LEU A 7 -23.21 51.64 -6.17
CA LEU A 7 -23.51 50.35 -5.51
C LEU A 7 -24.53 49.52 -6.29
N LEU A 8 -25.52 50.14 -6.91
CA LEU A 8 -26.50 49.49 -7.79
C LEU A 8 -25.86 48.98 -9.10
N LEU A 9 -24.91 49.72 -9.67
CA LEU A 9 -24.14 49.27 -10.84
C LEU A 9 -23.20 48.10 -10.49
N TYR A 10 -22.62 48.10 -9.29
CA TYR A 10 -21.82 46.95 -8.81
C TYR A 10 -22.68 45.72 -8.54
N LEU A 11 -23.86 45.88 -7.94
CA LEU A 11 -24.82 44.78 -7.72
C LEU A 11 -25.41 44.24 -9.03
N SER A 12 -25.66 45.09 -10.03
CA SER A 12 -26.13 44.65 -11.34
C SER A 12 -25.07 43.91 -12.16
N SER A 13 -23.79 44.26 -11.99
CA SER A 13 -22.69 43.51 -12.61
C SER A 13 -22.47 42.13 -11.90
N PHE A 14 -22.70 42.03 -10.60
CA PHE A 14 -22.68 40.76 -9.91
C PHE A 14 -23.86 39.84 -10.26
N LEU A 15 -25.05 40.40 -10.44
CA LEU A 15 -26.25 39.67 -10.89
C LEU A 15 -26.14 39.18 -12.33
N SER A 16 -25.52 39.97 -13.21
CA SER A 16 -25.25 39.53 -14.58
C SER A 16 -24.15 38.46 -14.69
N PHE A 17 -23.19 38.45 -13.78
CA PHE A 17 -22.21 37.36 -13.68
C PHE A 17 -22.83 36.07 -13.14
N SER A 18 -23.73 36.13 -12.15
CA SER A 18 -24.38 34.92 -11.59
C SER A 18 -25.41 34.30 -12.57
N GLN A 19 -26.03 35.09 -13.44
CA GLN A 19 -26.90 34.56 -14.49
C GLN A 19 -26.15 33.97 -15.69
N MET A 20 -24.88 34.39 -15.94
CA MET A 20 -24.05 33.77 -16.98
C MET A 20 -23.46 32.41 -16.55
N GLU A 21 -23.23 32.13 -15.25
CA GLU A 21 -22.74 30.85 -14.76
C GLU A 21 -23.82 29.77 -14.62
N SER A 22 -25.09 30.16 -14.49
CA SER A 22 -26.19 29.18 -14.33
C SER A 22 -26.70 28.60 -15.66
N GLY A 23 -26.23 29.11 -16.82
CA GLY A 23 -26.67 28.70 -18.15
C GLY A 23 -25.78 27.70 -18.88
N LEU A 24 -24.61 27.40 -18.37
CA LEU A 24 -23.65 26.45 -18.96
C LEU A 24 -23.53 25.20 -18.07
N ARG A 25 -24.60 24.46 -17.87
CA ARG A 25 -24.43 23.03 -17.51
C ARG A 25 -23.70 22.40 -18.70
N GLU A 26 -22.48 21.95 -18.49
CA GLU A 26 -21.81 21.09 -19.44
C GLU A 26 -22.67 19.84 -19.62
N ILE A 27 -23.38 19.80 -20.74
CA ILE A 27 -24.15 18.62 -21.12
C ILE A 27 -23.12 17.55 -21.42
N LYS A 28 -23.12 16.50 -20.62
CA LYS A 28 -22.24 15.35 -20.75
C LYS A 28 -22.66 14.62 -22.03
N LYS A 29 -21.96 14.92 -23.12
CA LYS A 29 -22.18 14.29 -24.41
C LYS A 29 -21.73 12.85 -24.32
N PHE A 30 -22.52 11.94 -24.78
CA PHE A 30 -22.12 10.55 -24.92
C PHE A 30 -22.50 10.01 -26.29
N GLY A 31 -21.81 8.98 -26.71
CA GLY A 31 -22.09 8.31 -27.96
C GLY A 31 -21.79 6.81 -27.84
N PHE A 32 -22.27 6.07 -28.79
CA PHE A 32 -22.04 4.65 -28.95
C PHE A 32 -21.98 4.26 -30.43
N TRP A 33 -21.47 3.09 -30.70
CA TRP A 33 -21.45 2.53 -32.03
C TRP A 33 -22.68 1.67 -32.25
N ASP A 34 -23.44 1.95 -33.30
CA ASP A 34 -24.55 1.11 -33.75
C ASP A 34 -24.00 -0.01 -34.60
N ASN A 35 -23.90 -1.21 -34.02
CA ASN A 35 -23.37 -2.38 -34.73
C ASN A 35 -24.26 -2.85 -35.89
N GLN A 36 -25.58 -2.61 -35.82
CA GLN A 36 -26.51 -3.02 -36.87
C GLN A 36 -26.33 -2.20 -38.13
N ASN A 37 -26.17 -0.89 -38.00
CA ASN A 37 -26.05 0.04 -39.10
C ASN A 37 -24.60 0.45 -39.38
N SER A 38 -23.64 -0.01 -38.57
CA SER A 38 -22.20 0.36 -38.66
C SER A 38 -21.96 1.86 -38.68
N GLU A 39 -22.61 2.58 -37.79
CA GLU A 39 -22.54 4.02 -37.72
C GLU A 39 -22.49 4.55 -36.27
N PRO A 40 -21.88 5.73 -36.02
CA PRO A 40 -21.88 6.33 -34.70
C PRO A 40 -23.24 6.98 -34.38
N VAL A 41 -23.68 6.81 -33.15
CA VAL A 41 -24.83 7.51 -32.57
C VAL A 41 -24.33 8.45 -31.49
N ILE A 42 -24.62 9.74 -31.57
CA ILE A 42 -24.09 10.79 -30.69
C ILE A 42 -25.27 11.59 -30.13
N ILE A 43 -25.46 11.50 -28.81
CA ILE A 43 -26.50 12.25 -28.11
C ILE A 43 -25.85 13.53 -27.52
N LEU A 44 -26.32 14.67 -27.94
CA LEU A 44 -25.82 15.97 -27.49
C LEU A 44 -26.63 16.52 -26.32
N ASN A 45 -27.95 16.41 -26.40
CA ASN A 45 -28.90 16.85 -25.38
C ASN A 45 -30.23 16.12 -25.57
N ASP A 46 -31.25 16.48 -24.78
CA ASP A 46 -32.60 15.92 -24.79
C ASP A 46 -33.32 16.03 -26.16
N SER A 47 -32.89 16.92 -27.00
CA SER A 47 -33.56 17.24 -28.28
C SER A 47 -32.70 16.98 -29.50
N THR A 48 -31.40 16.74 -29.36
CA THR A 48 -30.46 16.65 -30.49
C THR A 48 -29.64 15.38 -30.46
N ILE A 49 -29.75 14.61 -31.54
CA ILE A 49 -28.95 13.40 -31.79
C ILE A 49 -28.31 13.48 -33.17
N TYR A 50 -27.16 12.88 -33.34
CA TYR A 50 -26.57 12.57 -34.64
C TYR A 50 -26.56 11.04 -34.81
N ILE A 51 -27.07 10.58 -35.94
CA ILE A 51 -27.02 9.18 -36.37
C ILE A 51 -26.18 9.17 -37.64
N GLY A 52 -25.07 8.51 -37.60
CA GLY A 52 -24.02 8.67 -38.60
C GLY A 52 -23.54 10.13 -38.64
N LEU A 53 -23.70 10.77 -39.78
CA LEU A 53 -23.38 12.23 -39.99
C LEU A 53 -24.62 13.09 -40.03
N GLU A 54 -25.80 12.51 -39.92
CA GLU A 54 -27.06 13.21 -40.05
C GLU A 54 -27.58 13.70 -38.71
N LYS A 55 -27.93 14.99 -38.63
CA LYS A 55 -28.57 15.58 -37.47
C LYS A 55 -30.04 15.20 -37.47
N SER A 56 -30.48 14.54 -36.40
CA SER A 56 -31.87 14.20 -36.17
C SER A 56 -32.41 14.83 -34.89
N LYS A 57 -33.72 14.98 -34.81
CA LYS A 57 -34.37 15.40 -33.58
C LYS A 57 -34.61 14.18 -32.71
N LEU A 58 -34.10 14.20 -31.47
CA LEU A 58 -34.36 13.17 -30.50
C LEU A 58 -35.66 13.50 -29.73
N LEU A 59 -36.58 12.59 -29.69
CA LEU A 59 -37.84 12.70 -28.94
C LEU A 59 -37.72 11.86 -27.69
N PHE A 60 -37.26 12.46 -26.58
CA PHE A 60 -37.23 11.75 -25.27
C PHE A 60 -38.54 11.85 -24.47
N GLU A 61 -39.46 12.76 -24.83
CA GLU A 61 -40.73 12.92 -24.14
C GLU A 61 -41.50 11.59 -23.96
N PRO A 62 -41.56 10.70 -24.99
CA PRO A 62 -42.19 9.38 -24.83
C PRO A 62 -41.46 8.46 -23.86
N LEU A 63 -40.17 8.78 -23.50
CA LEU A 63 -39.34 7.96 -22.65
C LEU A 63 -39.34 8.43 -21.19
N ASP A 64 -40.02 9.53 -20.87
CA ASP A 64 -40.00 10.18 -19.53
C ASP A 64 -38.59 10.43 -19.04
N LEU A 65 -37.72 10.97 -19.91
CA LEU A 65 -36.33 11.30 -19.63
C LEU A 65 -36.13 12.80 -19.82
N ASP A 66 -35.55 13.43 -18.81
CA ASP A 66 -35.09 14.81 -18.85
C ASP A 66 -33.55 14.90 -19.02
N ASP A 67 -33.03 16.09 -19.27
CA ASP A 67 -31.60 16.34 -19.45
C ASP A 67 -30.74 15.82 -18.28
N SER A 68 -31.26 15.83 -17.06
CA SER A 68 -30.52 15.36 -15.89
C SER A 68 -30.33 13.83 -15.93
N LYS A 69 -31.33 13.10 -16.42
CA LYS A 69 -31.28 11.65 -16.57
C LYS A 69 -30.40 11.20 -17.71
N LEU A 70 -30.32 11.99 -18.79
CA LEU A 70 -29.42 11.70 -19.91
C LEU A 70 -27.96 11.58 -19.48
N ASN A 71 -27.53 12.40 -18.53
CA ASN A 71 -26.14 12.36 -18.02
C ASN A 71 -25.83 11.07 -17.22
N GLU A 72 -26.84 10.35 -16.80
CA GLU A 72 -26.72 9.11 -16.03
C GLU A 72 -26.84 7.84 -16.91
N LEU A 73 -27.19 8.01 -18.20
CA LEU A 73 -27.28 6.91 -19.12
C LEU A 73 -25.90 6.43 -19.57
N THR A 74 -25.74 5.13 -19.61
CA THR A 74 -24.54 4.48 -20.16
C THR A 74 -24.93 3.51 -21.25
N PRO A 75 -24.34 3.60 -22.45
CA PRO A 75 -24.60 2.64 -23.53
C PRO A 75 -23.93 1.31 -23.22
N LEU A 76 -24.68 0.24 -23.34
CA LEU A 76 -24.26 -1.14 -23.19
C LEU A 76 -24.76 -1.95 -24.40
N THR A 77 -23.88 -2.74 -25.00
CA THR A 77 -24.26 -3.62 -26.11
C THR A 77 -24.49 -5.05 -25.61
N VAL A 78 -25.69 -5.58 -25.84
CA VAL A 78 -26.04 -6.97 -25.59
C VAL A 78 -26.33 -7.62 -26.93
N LYS A 79 -25.47 -8.57 -27.33
CA LYS A 79 -25.44 -9.06 -28.73
C LYS A 79 -25.27 -7.86 -29.69
N ASP A 80 -26.19 -7.69 -30.63
CA ASP A 80 -26.13 -6.60 -31.62
C ASP A 80 -27.04 -5.41 -31.25
N THR A 81 -27.63 -5.41 -30.05
CA THR A 81 -28.57 -4.39 -29.61
C THR A 81 -27.95 -3.49 -28.56
N THR A 82 -28.01 -2.19 -28.72
CA THR A 82 -27.57 -1.22 -27.73
C THR A 82 -28.70 -0.87 -26.76
N TYR A 83 -28.36 -0.86 -25.48
CA TYR A 83 -29.22 -0.44 -24.38
C TYR A 83 -28.60 0.76 -23.69
N LEU A 84 -29.38 1.81 -23.44
CA LEU A 84 -28.99 2.93 -22.61
C LEU A 84 -29.51 2.67 -21.19
N VAL A 85 -28.62 2.55 -20.24
CA VAL A 85 -28.95 2.14 -18.86
C VAL A 85 -28.64 3.27 -17.91
N GLU A 86 -29.63 3.66 -17.11
CA GLU A 86 -29.46 4.66 -16.06
C GLU A 86 -28.65 4.08 -14.89
N GLN A 87 -27.54 4.74 -14.55
CA GLN A 87 -26.63 4.27 -13.49
C GLN A 87 -27.24 4.32 -12.08
N SER A 88 -28.36 4.98 -11.89
CA SER A 88 -29.08 5.03 -10.61
C SER A 88 -29.99 3.81 -10.37
N GLY A 89 -30.13 2.94 -11.39
CA GLY A 89 -30.85 1.67 -11.28
C GLY A 89 -32.33 1.78 -11.52
N GLY A 90 -32.73 2.25 -12.65
CA GLY A 90 -34.15 2.35 -13.00
C GLY A 90 -34.38 2.17 -14.48
N VAL A 91 -34.04 3.13 -15.25
CA VAL A 91 -34.45 3.21 -16.66
C VAL A 91 -33.54 2.35 -17.54
N VAL A 92 -34.16 1.58 -18.42
CA VAL A 92 -33.51 0.82 -19.51
C VAL A 92 -34.19 1.19 -20.83
N VAL A 93 -33.42 1.83 -21.72
CA VAL A 93 -33.92 2.20 -23.06
C VAL A 93 -33.21 1.32 -24.08
N LYS A 94 -33.98 0.66 -24.91
CA LYS A 94 -33.48 -0.12 -26.04
C LYS A 94 -33.36 0.77 -27.28
N TYR A 95 -32.22 0.67 -27.97
CA TYR A 95 -32.02 1.27 -29.27
C TYR A 95 -31.94 0.20 -30.35
N ILE A 96 -32.84 0.25 -31.29
CA ILE A 96 -32.91 -0.65 -32.45
C ILE A 96 -33.57 0.09 -33.61
N ASP A 97 -33.14 -0.18 -34.85
CA ASP A 97 -33.67 0.45 -36.07
C ASP A 97 -33.77 1.97 -35.96
N ARG A 98 -32.73 2.61 -35.40
CA ARG A 98 -32.65 4.07 -35.17
C ARG A 98 -33.75 4.62 -34.23
N THR A 99 -34.38 3.75 -33.44
CA THR A 99 -35.49 4.10 -32.55
C THR A 99 -35.16 3.78 -31.10
N PHE A 100 -35.48 4.71 -30.21
CA PHE A 100 -35.34 4.54 -28.77
C PHE A 100 -36.69 4.12 -28.16
N THR A 101 -36.67 3.04 -27.38
CA THR A 101 -37.86 2.54 -26.70
C THR A 101 -37.53 2.19 -25.26
N ARG A 102 -38.21 2.80 -24.31
CA ARG A 102 -38.09 2.44 -22.89
C ARG A 102 -38.74 1.06 -22.68
N ILE A 103 -38.01 0.14 -22.06
CA ILE A 103 -38.44 -1.25 -21.89
C ILE A 103 -38.62 -1.68 -20.43
N ASP A 104 -38.07 -0.95 -19.46
CA ASP A 104 -38.23 -1.23 -18.05
C ASP A 104 -39.66 -0.89 -17.55
N LYS A 105 -40.09 -1.59 -16.50
CA LYS A 105 -41.31 -1.30 -15.72
C LYS A 105 -40.96 -0.61 -14.39
N SER A 106 -39.70 -0.39 -14.13
CA SER A 106 -39.20 0.15 -12.86
C SER A 106 -39.64 1.60 -12.66
N PHE A 107 -40.00 1.94 -11.45
CA PHE A 107 -40.04 3.34 -11.07
C PHE A 107 -38.60 3.81 -10.75
N THR A 108 -38.33 5.10 -10.95
CA THR A 108 -37.00 5.67 -10.69
C THR A 108 -36.73 5.69 -9.19
N HIS A 109 -36.09 4.66 -8.66
CA HIS A 109 -35.88 4.50 -7.21
C HIS A 109 -34.63 5.19 -6.68
N HIS A 110 -33.78 5.76 -7.55
CA HIS A 110 -32.59 6.57 -7.20
C HIS A 110 -31.71 5.97 -6.09
N ASN A 111 -31.52 4.66 -6.10
CA ASN A 111 -30.91 3.94 -4.99
C ASN A 111 -29.45 3.54 -5.25
N GLN A 112 -28.97 3.70 -6.49
CA GLN A 112 -27.63 3.28 -6.91
C GLN A 112 -26.94 4.33 -7.80
N TYR A 113 -27.02 5.61 -7.41
CA TYR A 113 -26.31 6.68 -8.13
C TYR A 113 -24.83 6.34 -8.33
N SER A 114 -24.36 6.53 -9.57
CA SER A 114 -22.98 6.24 -9.93
C SER A 114 -22.58 4.79 -9.67
N SER A 115 -23.47 3.83 -9.99
CA SER A 115 -23.13 2.41 -10.05
C SER A 115 -22.22 2.11 -11.25
N ILE A 116 -21.66 0.91 -11.30
CA ILE A 116 -20.87 0.39 -12.42
C ILE A 116 -21.80 -0.46 -13.31
N PRO A 117 -22.17 0.03 -14.50
CA PRO A 117 -22.95 -0.75 -15.45
C PRO A 117 -22.04 -1.63 -16.30
N PHE A 118 -22.42 -2.88 -16.54
CA PHE A 118 -21.70 -3.80 -17.42
C PHE A 118 -22.60 -4.91 -17.96
N VAL A 119 -22.12 -5.59 -19.01
CA VAL A 119 -22.80 -6.75 -19.61
C VAL A 119 -21.98 -8.00 -19.34
N PHE A 120 -22.68 -9.08 -18.93
CA PHE A 120 -22.08 -10.39 -18.78
C PHE A 120 -23.14 -11.47 -19.14
N ASN A 121 -22.75 -12.45 -19.97
CA ASN A 121 -23.66 -13.53 -20.46
C ASN A 121 -24.99 -13.00 -21.02
N ASP A 122 -24.92 -11.97 -21.86
CA ASP A 122 -26.09 -11.32 -22.47
C ASP A 122 -27.07 -10.68 -21.49
N GLU A 123 -26.67 -10.46 -20.27
CA GLU A 123 -27.47 -9.81 -19.23
C GLU A 123 -26.80 -8.48 -18.79
N ILE A 124 -27.64 -7.53 -18.37
CA ILE A 124 -27.20 -6.21 -17.90
C ILE A 124 -27.11 -6.22 -16.37
N TYR A 125 -26.00 -5.72 -15.84
CA TYR A 125 -25.75 -5.62 -14.42
C TYR A 125 -25.43 -4.19 -13.99
N LEU A 126 -25.80 -3.84 -12.74
CA LEU A 126 -25.35 -2.64 -12.05
C LEU A 126 -24.70 -3.05 -10.72
N LEU A 127 -23.49 -2.57 -10.48
CA LEU A 127 -22.75 -2.87 -9.24
C LEU A 127 -22.48 -1.60 -8.44
N GLY A 128 -22.78 -1.63 -7.14
CA GLY A 128 -22.46 -0.56 -6.20
C GLY A 128 -23.34 0.68 -6.33
N GLY A 129 -22.73 1.85 -6.28
CA GLY A 129 -23.41 3.15 -6.30
C GLY A 129 -23.69 3.71 -4.91
N SER A 130 -24.59 4.68 -4.84
CA SER A 130 -25.01 5.31 -3.58
C SER A 130 -26.50 5.68 -3.61
N GLY A 131 -27.13 5.68 -2.45
CA GLY A 131 -28.52 6.11 -2.31
C GLY A 131 -29.01 5.92 -0.89
N LEU A 132 -30.04 6.67 -0.48
CA LEU A 132 -30.58 6.67 0.88
C LEU A 132 -29.48 6.84 1.94
N PHE A 133 -28.57 7.81 1.71
CA PHE A 133 -27.45 8.16 2.61
C PHE A 133 -26.37 7.07 2.79
N LEU A 134 -26.39 6.01 2.00
CA LEU A 134 -25.42 4.93 2.07
C LEU A 134 -24.71 4.71 0.73
N HIS A 135 -23.43 4.40 0.78
CA HIS A 135 -22.75 3.74 -0.33
C HIS A 135 -23.17 2.28 -0.38
N LYS A 136 -23.32 1.76 -1.59
CA LYS A 136 -23.78 0.39 -1.83
C LYS A 136 -22.63 -0.48 -2.33
N ASN A 137 -22.75 -1.77 -2.07
CA ASN A 137 -21.89 -2.82 -2.61
C ASN A 137 -22.71 -3.98 -3.20
N ILE A 138 -23.97 -3.70 -3.52
CA ILE A 138 -24.88 -4.67 -4.08
C ILE A 138 -24.73 -4.79 -5.59
N LEU A 139 -24.94 -5.99 -6.11
CA LEU A 139 -25.06 -6.30 -7.52
C LEU A 139 -26.51 -6.55 -7.86
N ILE A 140 -27.03 -5.89 -8.89
CA ILE A 140 -28.35 -6.15 -9.44
C ILE A 140 -28.23 -6.49 -10.92
N ARG A 141 -29.16 -7.30 -11.40
CA ARG A 141 -29.30 -7.79 -12.77
C ARG A 141 -30.63 -7.37 -13.33
N TYR A 142 -30.65 -6.90 -14.56
CA TYR A 142 -31.89 -6.62 -15.30
C TYR A 142 -32.43 -7.91 -15.90
N ASP A 143 -33.68 -8.23 -15.59
CA ASP A 143 -34.41 -9.34 -16.18
C ASP A 143 -35.22 -8.84 -17.37
N PHE A 144 -34.90 -9.32 -18.59
CA PHE A 144 -35.56 -8.88 -19.81
C PHE A 144 -37.00 -9.39 -19.95
N GLN A 145 -37.37 -10.46 -19.26
CA GLN A 145 -38.74 -11.01 -19.29
C GLN A 145 -39.65 -10.22 -18.34
N GLU A 146 -39.24 -10.07 -17.09
CA GLU A 146 -39.97 -9.31 -16.09
C GLU A 146 -39.85 -7.79 -16.31
N LYS A 147 -38.80 -7.34 -16.99
CA LYS A 147 -38.46 -5.94 -17.24
C LYS A 147 -38.18 -5.14 -15.95
N GLU A 148 -37.56 -5.80 -14.99
CA GLU A 148 -37.23 -5.27 -13.66
C GLU A 148 -35.84 -5.72 -13.20
N TRP A 149 -35.38 -5.08 -12.14
CA TRP A 149 -34.06 -5.33 -11.55
C TRP A 149 -34.15 -6.28 -10.36
N PHE A 150 -33.29 -7.32 -10.36
CA PHE A 150 -33.21 -8.31 -9.30
C PHE A 150 -31.81 -8.33 -8.67
N ARG A 151 -31.75 -8.49 -7.33
CA ARG A 151 -30.48 -8.62 -6.63
C ARG A 151 -29.81 -9.94 -6.98
N THR A 152 -28.51 -9.86 -7.30
CA THR A 152 -27.63 -11.01 -7.50
C THR A 152 -26.68 -11.13 -6.31
N PRO A 153 -26.62 -12.28 -5.62
CA PRO A 153 -25.69 -12.50 -4.51
C PRO A 153 -24.23 -12.41 -4.97
N THR A 154 -23.39 -11.81 -4.14
CA THR A 154 -21.94 -11.79 -4.31
C THR A 154 -21.26 -12.32 -3.06
N PHE A 155 -20.05 -12.87 -3.20
CA PHE A 155 -19.31 -13.56 -2.15
C PHE A 155 -17.87 -13.07 -2.06
N GLY A 156 -17.12 -13.56 -1.05
CA GLY A 156 -15.69 -13.27 -0.89
C GLY A 156 -15.41 -11.92 -0.23
N ASP A 157 -14.33 -11.27 -0.66
CA ASP A 157 -13.83 -10.01 -0.09
C ASP A 157 -14.64 -8.80 -0.61
N ILE A 158 -15.91 -8.70 -0.23
CA ILE A 158 -16.81 -7.65 -0.73
C ILE A 158 -16.40 -6.29 -0.14
N PRO A 159 -16.01 -5.28 -0.97
CA PRO A 159 -15.70 -3.95 -0.47
C PRO A 159 -16.94 -3.21 0.04
N ASN A 160 -16.76 -2.27 0.96
CA ASN A 160 -17.87 -1.51 1.54
C ASN A 160 -18.43 -0.45 0.58
N ILE A 161 -17.56 0.16 -0.24
CA ILE A 161 -17.91 1.27 -1.13
C ILE A 161 -17.46 0.95 -2.55
N ILE A 162 -18.43 0.82 -3.45
CA ILE A 162 -18.21 0.63 -4.89
C ILE A 162 -18.92 1.77 -5.62
N ARG A 163 -18.19 2.52 -6.45
CA ARG A 163 -18.76 3.64 -7.22
C ARG A 163 -18.24 3.68 -8.64
N GLY A 164 -19.13 3.92 -9.58
CA GLY A 164 -18.83 3.95 -11.00
C GLY A 164 -17.87 5.05 -11.46
N HIS A 165 -17.66 6.11 -10.69
CA HIS A 165 -16.68 7.15 -11.04
C HIS A 165 -15.23 6.79 -10.68
N TYR A 166 -14.98 5.65 -10.00
CA TYR A 166 -13.64 5.11 -9.82
C TYR A 166 -13.23 4.22 -10.98
N LEU A 167 -11.94 3.93 -11.08
CA LEU A 167 -11.41 3.08 -12.12
C LEU A 167 -12.05 1.70 -12.06
N HIS A 168 -12.60 1.26 -13.17
CA HIS A 168 -13.10 -0.10 -13.33
C HIS A 168 -13.03 -0.52 -14.80
N ILE A 169 -12.84 -1.80 -15.04
CA ILE A 169 -12.80 -2.39 -16.37
C ILE A 169 -13.23 -3.86 -16.31
N LYS A 170 -14.09 -4.26 -17.25
CA LYS A 170 -14.42 -5.67 -17.47
C LYS A 170 -13.48 -6.27 -18.51
N ILE A 171 -12.79 -7.34 -18.13
CA ILE A 171 -11.90 -8.09 -19.02
C ILE A 171 -12.35 -9.55 -18.97
N ASN A 172 -12.89 -10.05 -20.06
CA ASN A 172 -13.47 -11.40 -20.13
C ASN A 172 -14.51 -11.63 -19.01
N ASN A 173 -14.27 -12.61 -18.14
CA ASN A 173 -15.14 -12.99 -17.03
C ASN A 173 -14.79 -12.31 -15.70
N ASP A 174 -13.92 -11.32 -15.72
CA ASP A 174 -13.49 -10.58 -14.52
C ASP A 174 -13.82 -9.10 -14.66
N LEU A 175 -14.34 -8.51 -13.60
CA LEU A 175 -14.49 -7.07 -13.43
C LEU A 175 -13.44 -6.59 -12.42
N TYR A 176 -12.47 -5.84 -12.89
CA TYR A 176 -11.48 -5.16 -12.05
C TYR A 176 -12.03 -3.79 -11.66
N LEU A 177 -11.87 -3.42 -10.39
CA LEU A 177 -12.35 -2.13 -9.89
C LEU A 177 -11.53 -1.62 -8.71
N VAL A 178 -11.49 -0.30 -8.60
CA VAL A 178 -11.01 0.39 -7.42
C VAL A 178 -12.19 0.64 -6.49
N ALA A 179 -12.07 0.20 -5.23
CA ALA A 179 -13.12 0.31 -4.23
C ALA A 179 -12.54 0.60 -2.84
N SER A 180 -13.39 0.98 -1.89
CA SER A 180 -12.95 1.36 -0.55
C SER A 180 -13.57 0.47 0.53
N GLU A 181 -12.79 0.25 1.60
CA GLU A 181 -13.25 -0.38 2.85
C GLU A 181 -13.68 0.64 3.92
N GLY A 182 -13.78 1.92 3.54
CA GLY A 182 -14.24 2.98 4.43
C GLY A 182 -15.68 2.81 4.91
N ASN A 183 -16.15 3.77 5.72
CA ASN A 183 -17.52 3.77 6.20
C ASN A 183 -18.50 4.00 5.04
N SER A 184 -19.51 3.15 4.91
CA SER A 184 -20.52 3.25 3.87
C SER A 184 -21.52 4.40 4.07
N ASP A 185 -21.60 4.98 5.25
CA ASP A 185 -22.47 6.12 5.53
C ASP A 185 -21.91 7.41 4.91
N ILE A 186 -22.64 8.01 3.97
CA ILE A 186 -22.24 9.21 3.21
C ILE A 186 -22.03 10.43 4.12
N ARG A 187 -22.72 10.49 5.28
CA ARG A 187 -22.62 11.60 6.24
C ARG A 187 -21.25 11.67 6.90
N TYR A 188 -20.53 10.56 6.99
CA TYR A 188 -19.20 10.53 7.57
C TYR A 188 -18.15 10.85 6.50
N LYS A 189 -17.79 12.14 6.38
CA LYS A 189 -16.70 12.59 5.48
C LYS A 189 -15.34 11.98 5.80
N GLU A 190 -15.14 11.50 7.04
CA GLU A 190 -13.89 10.88 7.50
C GLU A 190 -13.67 9.45 6.98
N GLY A 191 -14.68 8.82 6.39
CA GLY A 191 -14.60 7.44 5.91
C GLY A 191 -13.74 7.21 4.67
N MET A 192 -13.23 8.27 4.05
CA MET A 192 -12.39 8.19 2.84
C MET A 192 -10.95 8.59 3.15
N LYS A 193 -10.34 7.97 4.15
CA LYS A 193 -8.89 8.10 4.37
C LYS A 193 -8.14 7.43 3.22
N ASP A 194 -6.99 7.98 2.85
CA ASP A 194 -6.14 7.45 1.76
C ASP A 194 -5.78 5.96 1.94
N ASP A 195 -5.87 5.45 3.17
CA ASP A 195 -5.53 4.08 3.53
C ASP A 195 -6.61 3.04 3.23
N SER A 196 -7.80 3.45 2.82
CA SER A 196 -8.96 2.56 2.65
C SER A 196 -9.23 2.11 1.21
N TRP A 197 -8.36 2.46 0.27
CA TRP A 197 -8.55 2.15 -1.15
C TRP A 197 -7.77 0.94 -1.60
N PHE A 198 -8.46 0.03 -2.27
CA PHE A 198 -7.93 -1.23 -2.76
C PHE A 198 -8.40 -1.52 -4.17
N VAL A 199 -7.65 -2.36 -4.86
CA VAL A 199 -8.06 -2.94 -6.14
C VAL A 199 -8.67 -4.31 -5.86
N TYR A 200 -9.83 -4.54 -6.47
CA TYR A 200 -10.58 -5.78 -6.39
C TYR A 200 -10.77 -6.37 -7.78
N ARG A 201 -10.95 -7.67 -7.80
CA ARG A 201 -11.42 -8.44 -8.95
C ARG A 201 -12.70 -9.17 -8.57
N LEU A 202 -13.80 -8.91 -9.26
CA LEU A 202 -15.02 -9.70 -9.19
C LEU A 202 -15.00 -10.71 -10.33
N ASN A 203 -14.92 -12.00 -9.99
CA ASN A 203 -15.11 -13.06 -10.98
C ASN A 203 -16.61 -13.23 -11.26
N LEU A 204 -17.02 -12.91 -12.49
CA LEU A 204 -18.44 -12.85 -12.87
C LEU A 204 -19.08 -14.23 -13.03
N THR A 205 -18.29 -15.29 -13.22
CA THR A 205 -18.82 -16.65 -13.28
C THR A 205 -19.22 -17.19 -11.89
N SER A 206 -18.39 -16.93 -10.90
CA SER A 206 -18.61 -17.38 -9.51
C SER A 206 -19.23 -16.31 -8.62
N MET A 207 -19.37 -15.08 -9.08
CA MET A 207 -19.79 -13.89 -8.33
C MET A 207 -18.95 -13.64 -7.07
N ASN A 208 -17.67 -13.97 -7.14
CA ASN A 208 -16.74 -13.93 -6.00
C ASN A 208 -15.76 -12.76 -6.12
N PHE A 209 -15.67 -11.95 -5.05
CA PHE A 209 -14.71 -10.86 -4.94
C PHE A 209 -13.37 -11.36 -4.40
N PHE A 210 -12.29 -10.87 -4.98
CA PHE A 210 -10.92 -11.07 -4.53
C PHE A 210 -10.26 -9.71 -4.34
N LYS A 211 -9.75 -9.45 -3.14
CA LYS A 211 -8.95 -8.28 -2.84
C LYS A 211 -7.53 -8.49 -3.33
N LEU A 212 -7.11 -7.77 -4.37
CA LEU A 212 -5.81 -7.94 -5.02
C LEU A 212 -4.69 -7.24 -4.27
N GLY A 213 -4.94 -6.02 -3.79
CA GLY A 213 -3.94 -5.24 -3.08
C GLY A 213 -4.38 -3.81 -2.80
N ARG A 214 -3.54 -3.11 -2.05
CA ARG A 214 -3.76 -1.70 -1.72
C ARG A 214 -3.43 -0.84 -2.94
N LEU A 215 -4.35 0.08 -3.29
CA LEU A 215 -4.12 1.05 -4.37
C LEU A 215 -2.86 1.87 -4.07
N ASN A 216 -2.01 2.09 -5.05
CA ASN A 216 -0.86 2.96 -4.91
C ASN A 216 -1.33 4.41 -4.70
N ILE A 217 -0.85 5.07 -3.62
CA ILE A 217 -1.34 6.39 -3.16
C ILE A 217 -1.22 7.46 -4.26
N GLU A 218 -0.19 7.40 -5.10
CA GLU A 218 0.00 8.33 -6.21
C GLU A 218 -1.18 8.33 -7.20
N HIS A 219 -1.96 7.26 -7.24
CA HIS A 219 -3.10 7.08 -8.13
C HIS A 219 -4.45 7.41 -7.52
N TYR A 220 -4.54 7.64 -6.22
CA TYR A 220 -5.80 7.95 -5.56
C TYR A 220 -6.49 9.19 -6.17
N ASN A 221 -5.74 10.28 -6.37
CA ASN A 221 -6.25 11.49 -6.99
C ASN A 221 -6.68 11.27 -8.45
N ILE A 222 -5.97 10.40 -9.17
CA ILE A 222 -6.24 10.05 -10.56
C ILE A 222 -7.53 9.22 -10.65
N ALA A 223 -7.71 8.23 -9.77
CA ALA A 223 -8.88 7.39 -9.74
C ALA A 223 -10.19 8.16 -9.53
N ARG A 224 -10.14 9.31 -8.87
CA ARG A 224 -11.32 10.10 -8.50
C ARG A 224 -11.84 11.06 -9.59
N TYR A 225 -10.98 11.54 -10.48
CA TYR A 225 -11.28 12.65 -11.41
C TYR A 225 -11.25 12.28 -12.90
N THR A 226 -11.24 10.99 -13.25
CA THR A 226 -10.95 10.55 -14.60
C THR A 226 -12.17 10.35 -15.48
N HIS A 227 -12.11 10.88 -16.69
CA HIS A 227 -12.97 10.45 -17.78
C HIS A 227 -12.47 9.09 -18.29
N ARG A 228 -13.37 8.12 -18.42
CA ARG A 228 -13.05 6.73 -18.71
C ARG A 228 -13.31 6.43 -20.17
N ASN A 229 -12.26 6.03 -20.86
CA ASN A 229 -12.37 5.48 -22.18
C ASN A 229 -11.83 4.06 -22.15
N LEU A 230 -12.65 3.09 -22.46
CA LEU A 230 -12.31 1.68 -22.44
C LEU A 230 -11.67 1.26 -23.76
N PHE A 231 -10.47 0.68 -23.67
CA PHE A 231 -9.99 -0.25 -24.69
C PHE A 231 -10.44 -1.67 -24.31
N THR A 232 -10.29 -2.64 -25.20
CA THR A 232 -10.76 -4.02 -24.98
C THR A 232 -10.26 -4.66 -23.68
N ASP A 233 -9.01 -4.39 -23.27
CA ASP A 233 -8.37 -4.98 -22.08
C ASP A 233 -7.64 -3.94 -21.19
N LYS A 234 -7.65 -2.65 -21.59
CA LYS A 234 -6.96 -1.57 -20.90
C LYS A 234 -7.86 -0.37 -20.72
N LEU A 235 -7.68 0.31 -19.61
CA LEU A 235 -8.41 1.53 -19.29
C LEU A 235 -7.51 2.73 -19.53
N ILE A 236 -7.93 3.66 -20.37
CA ILE A 236 -7.31 4.98 -20.46
C ILE A 236 -8.02 5.93 -19.53
N SER A 237 -7.22 6.65 -18.78
CA SER A 237 -7.68 7.70 -17.90
C SER A 237 -6.95 8.99 -18.22
N ARG A 238 -7.73 10.06 -18.28
CA ARG A 238 -7.21 11.41 -18.37
C ARG A 238 -7.31 12.10 -17.01
N THR A 239 -6.28 12.85 -16.68
CA THR A 239 -6.24 13.70 -15.49
C THR A 239 -6.12 15.17 -15.90
N PRO A 240 -6.28 16.12 -14.99
CA PRO A 240 -5.96 17.52 -15.24
C PRO A 240 -4.48 17.77 -15.58
N THR A 241 -3.62 16.76 -15.39
CA THR A 241 -2.20 16.81 -15.77
C THR A 241 -2.04 16.61 -17.28
N PRO A 242 -0.91 16.99 -17.88
CA PRO A 242 -0.65 16.78 -19.30
C PRO A 242 -0.40 15.30 -19.66
N TYR A 243 -0.68 14.36 -18.74
CA TYR A 243 -0.44 12.95 -18.96
C TYR A 243 -1.74 12.16 -19.12
N LEU A 244 -1.71 11.16 -20.02
CA LEU A 244 -2.67 10.08 -20.10
C LEU A 244 -2.13 8.88 -19.31
N TYR A 245 -3.00 8.20 -18.64
CA TYR A 245 -2.67 6.97 -17.89
C TYR A 245 -3.36 5.78 -18.56
N ILE A 246 -2.58 4.78 -18.89
CA ILE A 246 -3.08 3.51 -19.45
C ILE A 246 -2.89 2.44 -18.39
N TYR A 247 -3.99 1.90 -17.90
CA TYR A 247 -4.02 0.88 -16.85
C TYR A 247 -4.24 -0.49 -17.45
N ASP A 248 -3.35 -1.40 -17.14
CA ASP A 248 -3.43 -2.84 -17.40
C ASP A 248 -3.63 -3.57 -16.07
N PHE A 249 -4.88 -3.74 -15.68
CA PHE A 249 -5.24 -4.36 -14.40
C PHE A 249 -4.85 -5.83 -14.34
N LYS A 250 -4.86 -6.53 -15.47
CA LYS A 250 -4.49 -7.94 -15.55
C LYS A 250 -3.02 -8.17 -15.17
N ASN A 251 -2.14 -7.27 -15.60
CA ASN A 251 -0.70 -7.32 -15.35
C ASN A 251 -0.25 -6.41 -14.21
N ASN A 252 -1.17 -5.82 -13.45
CA ASN A 252 -0.89 -4.88 -12.35
C ASN A 252 0.10 -3.78 -12.73
N ASN A 253 -0.11 -3.14 -13.87
CA ASN A 253 0.75 -2.03 -14.26
C ASN A 253 -0.04 -0.91 -14.96
N TYR A 254 0.50 0.31 -14.90
CA TYR A 254 0.07 1.42 -15.71
C TYR A 254 1.27 2.10 -16.36
N THR A 255 1.01 2.77 -17.46
CA THR A 255 1.99 3.60 -18.16
C THR A 255 1.46 5.03 -18.29
N THR A 256 2.37 6.01 -18.30
CA THR A 256 2.04 7.40 -18.53
C THR A 256 2.52 7.83 -19.90
N ILE A 257 1.67 8.57 -20.65
CA ILE A 257 1.98 9.12 -21.96
C ILE A 257 1.76 10.63 -21.91
N ASP A 258 2.70 11.39 -22.46
CA ASP A 258 2.53 12.84 -22.60
C ASP A 258 1.42 13.16 -23.62
N ASN A 259 0.35 13.79 -23.13
CA ASN A 259 -0.82 14.17 -23.94
C ASN A 259 -0.59 15.39 -24.83
N ASN A 260 0.49 16.13 -24.64
CA ASN A 260 0.77 17.34 -25.45
C ASN A 260 0.93 17.02 -26.95
N ASN A 261 1.31 15.78 -27.27
CA ASN A 261 1.49 15.31 -28.65
C ASN A 261 0.25 14.63 -29.24
N THR A 262 -0.82 14.42 -28.43
CA THR A 262 -2.01 13.68 -28.87
C THR A 262 -3.24 14.60 -28.82
N ASN A 263 -3.54 15.28 -29.92
CA ASN A 263 -4.74 16.11 -30.02
C ASN A 263 -6.09 15.37 -29.90
N VAL A 264 -6.06 14.06 -29.71
CA VAL A 264 -7.24 13.18 -29.68
C VAL A 264 -7.94 13.20 -28.33
N PHE A 265 -7.17 13.29 -27.22
CA PHE A 265 -7.72 13.21 -25.86
C PHE A 265 -7.85 14.57 -25.19
N ARG A 266 -8.70 15.46 -25.76
CA ARG A 266 -9.05 16.74 -25.13
C ARG A 266 -10.26 16.61 -24.20
N GLU A 267 -10.48 17.60 -23.32
CA GLU A 267 -11.61 17.60 -22.35
C GLU A 267 -12.99 17.51 -22.99
N ASP A 268 -13.10 18.01 -24.20
CA ASP A 268 -14.31 18.08 -25.00
C ASP A 268 -14.45 16.88 -25.98
N THR A 269 -13.60 15.86 -25.87
CA THR A 269 -13.59 14.71 -26.76
C THR A 269 -14.28 13.52 -26.12
N ASN A 270 -15.31 12.98 -26.79
CA ASN A 270 -15.88 11.67 -26.50
C ASN A 270 -15.17 10.62 -27.33
N ILE A 271 -14.92 9.46 -26.76
CA ILE A 271 -14.32 8.33 -27.47
C ILE A 271 -15.30 7.18 -27.45
N ILE A 272 -15.56 6.66 -28.63
CA ILE A 272 -16.42 5.50 -28.85
C ILE A 272 -15.53 4.36 -29.33
N HIS A 273 -15.64 3.22 -28.66
CA HIS A 273 -15.02 1.98 -29.13
C HIS A 273 -15.88 1.39 -30.26
N ILE A 274 -15.24 0.99 -31.35
CA ILE A 274 -15.90 0.40 -32.51
C ILE A 274 -15.69 -1.11 -32.54
N GLU A 275 -14.50 -1.52 -32.86
CA GLU A 275 -14.10 -2.93 -32.95
C GLU A 275 -12.64 -3.08 -32.56
N GLU A 276 -12.29 -4.16 -31.85
CA GLU A 276 -10.91 -4.50 -31.45
C GLU A 276 -10.15 -3.28 -30.90
N ASN A 277 -9.26 -2.71 -31.72
CA ASN A 277 -8.41 -1.58 -31.38
C ASN A 277 -8.85 -0.27 -32.05
N THR A 278 -9.96 -0.30 -32.81
CA THR A 278 -10.45 0.86 -33.56
C THR A 278 -11.35 1.72 -32.68
N MET A 279 -10.98 2.97 -32.56
CA MET A 279 -11.66 4.00 -31.77
C MET A 279 -12.12 5.16 -32.63
N LEU A 280 -13.23 5.76 -32.25
CA LEU A 280 -13.73 7.01 -32.84
C LEU A 280 -13.68 8.12 -31.80
N ALA A 281 -12.86 9.13 -32.04
CA ALA A 281 -12.85 10.33 -31.25
C ALA A 281 -13.82 11.37 -31.88
N ILE A 282 -14.71 11.91 -31.05
CA ILE A 282 -15.69 12.90 -31.45
C ILE A 282 -15.46 14.16 -30.63
N GLN A 283 -15.24 15.24 -31.31
CA GLN A 283 -15.04 16.57 -30.74
C GLN A 283 -16.07 17.53 -31.24
N GLN A 284 -16.70 18.28 -30.34
CA GLN A 284 -17.53 19.41 -30.72
C GLN A 284 -16.71 20.69 -30.63
N LYS A 285 -16.57 21.40 -31.76
CA LYS A 285 -16.02 22.74 -31.77
C LYS A 285 -17.16 23.74 -31.59
N ARG A 286 -17.19 24.44 -30.45
CA ARG A 286 -18.15 25.52 -30.22
C ARG A 286 -17.83 26.67 -31.21
N SER A 287 -18.74 26.96 -32.10
CA SER A 287 -18.76 28.19 -32.86
C SER A 287 -20.05 28.92 -32.50
N VAL A 288 -19.99 30.24 -32.40
CA VAL A 288 -21.14 31.11 -32.06
C VAL A 288 -22.32 30.92 -33.02
N THR A 289 -22.09 30.34 -34.21
CA THR A 289 -23.08 30.22 -35.28
C THR A 289 -23.38 28.80 -35.78
N LYS A 290 -22.54 27.83 -35.51
CA LYS A 290 -22.77 26.43 -35.96
C LYS A 290 -22.10 25.43 -35.01
N ASP A 291 -22.84 24.41 -34.54
CA ASP A 291 -22.32 23.26 -33.91
C ASP A 291 -21.69 22.34 -34.96
N ASN A 292 -20.37 22.33 -35.03
CA ASN A 292 -19.63 21.45 -35.92
C ASN A 292 -19.07 20.28 -35.10
N LEU A 293 -19.45 19.05 -35.46
CA LEU A 293 -18.84 17.83 -34.96
C LEU A 293 -17.64 17.48 -35.83
N TYR A 294 -16.52 17.24 -35.18
CA TYR A 294 -15.33 16.69 -35.80
C TYR A 294 -15.16 15.28 -35.28
N TYR A 295 -14.83 14.35 -36.15
CA TYR A 295 -14.55 12.98 -35.75
C TYR A 295 -13.27 12.50 -36.41
N LYS A 296 -12.58 11.59 -35.71
CA LYS A 296 -11.35 10.98 -36.20
C LYS A 296 -11.28 9.53 -35.71
N TYR A 297 -11.11 8.63 -36.65
CA TYR A 297 -10.76 7.23 -36.35
C TYR A 297 -9.30 7.14 -35.99
N PHE A 298 -8.97 6.31 -35.04
CA PHE A 298 -7.60 6.04 -34.64
C PHE A 298 -7.47 4.62 -34.06
N ASP A 299 -6.26 4.09 -34.17
CA ASP A 299 -5.89 2.82 -33.59
C ASP A 299 -5.33 3.06 -32.17
N SER A 300 -5.85 2.31 -31.20
CA SER A 300 -5.44 2.42 -29.80
C SER A 300 -4.03 1.90 -29.52
N ASP A 301 -3.52 0.99 -30.34
CA ASP A 301 -2.19 0.37 -30.14
C ASP A 301 -1.05 1.38 -30.24
N ILE A 302 -1.25 2.48 -30.98
CA ILE A 302 -0.27 3.58 -31.10
C ILE A 302 0.11 4.15 -29.71
N TYR A 303 -0.81 4.10 -28.74
CA TYR A 303 -0.63 4.69 -27.43
C TYR A 303 -0.05 3.74 -26.36
N VAL A 304 0.02 2.43 -26.66
CA VAL A 304 0.38 1.42 -25.65
C VAL A 304 1.89 1.16 -25.56
N GLN A 305 2.69 1.57 -26.54
CA GLN A 305 4.03 0.99 -26.75
C GLN A 305 5.20 1.64 -25.98
N ASN A 306 5.09 2.86 -25.45
CA ASN A 306 6.28 3.60 -24.97
C ASN A 306 6.06 4.35 -23.64
N GLY A 307 6.04 3.63 -22.52
CA GLY A 307 6.00 4.28 -21.21
C GLY A 307 6.68 3.46 -20.10
N GLN A 308 7.17 4.15 -19.07
CA GLN A 308 7.66 3.50 -17.87
C GLN A 308 6.48 2.84 -17.14
N LYS A 309 6.62 1.55 -16.82
CA LYS A 309 5.58 0.78 -16.12
C LYS A 309 5.69 0.98 -14.61
N HIS A 310 4.56 1.24 -13.98
CA HIS A 310 4.43 1.37 -12.53
C HIS A 310 3.32 0.45 -12.02
N PRO A 311 3.39 -0.07 -10.80
CA PRO A 311 2.32 -0.91 -10.26
C PRO A 311 1.08 -0.08 -9.92
N ILE A 312 -0.10 -0.59 -10.29
CA ILE A 312 -1.41 0.02 -9.93
C ILE A 312 -1.67 -0.16 -8.44
N TYR A 313 -1.33 -1.34 -7.91
CA TYR A 313 -1.56 -1.70 -6.51
C TYR A 313 -0.38 -2.50 -5.95
N ILE A 314 -0.21 -2.41 -4.64
CA ILE A 314 0.75 -3.23 -3.89
C ILE A 314 0.03 -4.50 -3.49
N GLU A 315 0.50 -5.65 -3.98
CA GLU A 315 -0.11 -6.96 -3.70
C GLU A 315 -0.08 -7.25 -2.18
N ASN A 316 -1.15 -7.85 -1.68
CA ASN A 316 -1.26 -8.21 -0.26
C ASN A 316 -0.12 -9.14 0.21
N ASN A 317 0.38 -9.99 -0.68
CA ASN A 317 1.52 -10.87 -0.39
C ASN A 317 2.81 -10.09 -0.10
N MET A 318 3.05 -8.97 -0.76
CA MET A 318 4.22 -8.10 -0.49
C MET A 318 4.18 -7.52 0.92
N VAL A 319 3.00 -7.16 1.41
CA VAL A 319 2.80 -6.70 2.80
C VAL A 319 3.13 -7.82 3.79
N PHE A 320 2.71 -9.05 3.50
CA PHE A 320 3.01 -10.23 4.32
C PHE A 320 4.53 -10.51 4.39
N TYR A 321 5.24 -10.51 3.24
CA TYR A 321 6.70 -10.68 3.21
C TYR A 321 7.44 -9.55 3.92
N TYR A 322 6.94 -8.32 3.83
CA TYR A 322 7.51 -7.19 4.57
C TYR A 322 7.39 -7.40 6.10
N TYR A 323 6.23 -7.85 6.61
CA TYR A 323 6.06 -8.17 8.03
C TYR A 323 6.91 -9.35 8.48
N ILE A 324 7.04 -10.40 7.66
CA ILE A 324 7.95 -11.53 7.97
C ILE A 324 9.39 -11.03 8.03
N GLY A 325 9.83 -10.25 7.05
CA GLY A 325 11.21 -9.71 7.00
C GLY A 325 11.54 -8.82 8.21
N THR A 326 10.63 -7.93 8.59
CA THR A 326 10.81 -7.07 9.78
C THR A 326 10.79 -7.85 11.07
N SER A 327 9.92 -8.85 11.22
CA SER A 327 9.88 -9.73 12.39
C SER A 327 11.17 -10.52 12.54
N LEU A 328 11.69 -11.07 11.46
CA LEU A 328 12.96 -11.80 11.44
C LEU A 328 14.13 -10.90 11.84
N ALA A 329 14.18 -9.68 11.32
CA ALA A 329 15.21 -8.70 11.68
C ALA A 329 15.19 -8.34 13.17
N ILE A 330 13.99 -8.19 13.77
CA ILE A 330 13.83 -7.93 15.21
C ILE A 330 14.33 -9.12 16.03
N ILE A 331 14.02 -10.36 15.64
CA ILE A 331 14.49 -11.57 16.33
C ILE A 331 16.02 -11.64 16.30
N ILE A 332 16.65 -11.40 15.16
CA ILE A 332 18.12 -11.37 15.02
C ILE A 332 18.72 -10.31 15.93
N LEU A 333 18.14 -9.10 15.97
CA LEU A 333 18.61 -8.02 16.85
C LEU A 333 18.52 -8.40 18.32
N LEU A 334 17.43 -9.04 18.75
CA LEU A 334 17.26 -9.51 20.14
C LEU A 334 18.27 -10.59 20.51
N LEU A 335 18.57 -11.52 19.60
CA LEU A 335 19.60 -12.54 19.82
C LEU A 335 21.00 -11.93 19.95
N LEU A 336 21.34 -10.97 19.10
CA LEU A 336 22.60 -10.23 19.18
C LEU A 336 22.72 -9.45 20.50
N LEU A 337 21.65 -8.77 20.89
CA LEU A 337 21.60 -8.02 22.15
C LEU A 337 21.76 -8.97 23.35
N GLY A 338 21.07 -10.12 23.34
CA GLY A 338 21.20 -11.17 24.37
C GLY A 338 22.63 -11.71 24.47
N HIS A 339 23.29 -11.92 23.32
CA HIS A 339 24.70 -12.36 23.30
C HIS A 339 25.64 -11.28 23.88
N LEU A 340 25.44 -10.02 23.52
CA LEU A 340 26.23 -8.90 24.06
C LEU A 340 26.01 -8.74 25.57
N LEU A 341 24.79 -8.82 26.04
CA LEU A 341 24.46 -8.75 27.47
C LEU A 341 25.09 -9.91 28.26
N LYS A 342 25.04 -11.14 27.72
CA LYS A 342 25.68 -12.31 28.33
C LYS A 342 27.20 -12.12 28.42
N LYS A 343 27.85 -11.63 27.36
CA LYS A 343 29.29 -11.31 27.34
C LYS A 343 29.65 -10.20 28.34
N TRP A 344 28.82 -9.15 28.40
CA TRP A 344 29.00 -8.05 29.35
C TRP A 344 28.84 -8.51 30.79
N HIS A 345 27.81 -9.34 31.09
CA HIS A 345 27.56 -9.92 32.41
C HIS A 345 28.71 -10.85 32.86
N LYS A 346 29.25 -11.67 31.96
CA LYS A 346 30.44 -12.50 32.25
C LYS A 346 31.62 -11.63 32.65
N ASN A 347 31.93 -10.58 31.88
CA ASN A 347 33.06 -9.68 32.18
C ASN A 347 32.86 -8.85 33.45
N PHE A 348 31.63 -8.51 33.81
CA PHE A 348 31.31 -7.76 35.03
C PHE A 348 31.50 -8.56 36.30
N ASN A 349 31.35 -9.88 36.23
CA ASN A 349 31.51 -10.77 37.36
C ASN A 349 32.94 -11.28 37.54
N LEU A 350 33.89 -10.90 36.68
CA LEU A 350 35.30 -11.22 36.85
C LEU A 350 35.98 -10.26 37.84
N VAL A 351 36.89 -10.78 38.65
CA VAL A 351 37.84 -9.91 39.42
C VAL A 351 38.86 -9.37 38.43
N THR A 352 39.08 -8.06 38.43
CA THR A 352 40.07 -7.42 37.56
C THR A 352 41.32 -7.11 38.35
N LEU A 353 42.46 -7.69 37.98
CA LEU A 353 43.76 -7.41 38.51
C LEU A 353 44.54 -6.47 37.58
N ASN A 354 44.81 -5.25 38.01
CA ASN A 354 45.73 -4.34 37.30
C ASN A 354 47.13 -4.49 37.83
N THR A 355 48.04 -5.02 37.02
CA THR A 355 49.42 -5.32 37.43
C THR A 355 50.28 -4.06 37.58
N LYS A 356 49.98 -2.96 36.81
CA LYS A 356 50.70 -1.68 36.91
C LYS A 356 50.35 -0.91 38.17
N THR A 357 49.07 -0.77 38.44
CA THR A 357 48.59 -0.01 39.61
C THR A 357 48.49 -0.85 40.88
N LYS A 358 48.80 -2.15 40.80
CA LYS A 358 48.70 -3.12 41.91
C LYS A 358 47.32 -3.08 42.58
N THR A 359 46.26 -3.06 41.81
CA THR A 359 44.87 -2.96 42.33
C THR A 359 43.98 -4.07 41.85
N LEU A 360 43.09 -4.50 42.74
CA LEU A 360 42.04 -5.47 42.45
C LEU A 360 40.68 -4.73 42.42
N LYS A 361 39.83 -5.07 41.43
CA LYS A 361 38.45 -4.61 41.35
C LYS A 361 37.50 -5.75 41.15
N TYR A 362 36.33 -5.69 41.77
CA TYR A 362 35.22 -6.63 41.57
C TYR A 362 33.93 -5.87 41.46
N LYS A 363 33.16 -6.11 40.41
CA LYS A 363 31.92 -5.38 40.10
C LYS A 363 32.14 -3.87 40.10
N GLY A 364 33.27 -3.41 39.59
CA GLY A 364 33.64 -1.97 39.50
C GLY A 364 34.25 -1.35 40.77
N ASN A 365 34.17 -2.00 41.93
CA ASN A 365 34.65 -1.49 43.18
C ASN A 365 36.10 -1.96 43.49
N TYR A 366 36.91 -1.11 44.07
CA TYR A 366 38.25 -1.48 44.54
C TYR A 366 38.16 -2.40 45.76
N ILE A 367 38.98 -3.47 45.77
CA ILE A 367 39.05 -4.40 46.86
C ILE A 367 40.31 -4.06 47.69
N THR A 368 40.10 -3.64 48.92
CA THR A 368 41.16 -3.22 49.84
C THR A 368 41.52 -4.30 50.88
N LYS A 369 40.91 -5.47 50.82
CA LYS A 369 41.07 -6.57 51.84
C LYS A 369 42.31 -7.44 51.63
N PHE A 370 43.11 -7.17 50.62
CA PHE A 370 44.34 -7.91 50.32
C PHE A 370 45.56 -7.10 50.78
N ASP A 371 46.49 -7.75 51.47
CA ASP A 371 47.73 -7.15 51.87
C ASP A 371 48.77 -7.13 50.74
N GLY A 372 49.91 -6.40 50.96
CA GLY A 372 50.92 -6.20 49.93
C GLY A 372 51.53 -7.48 49.38
N ILE A 373 51.76 -8.47 50.26
CA ILE A 373 52.38 -9.75 49.87
C ILE A 373 51.39 -10.65 49.08
N GLU A 374 50.08 -10.54 49.39
CA GLU A 374 49.01 -11.21 48.67
C GLU A 374 48.90 -10.71 47.24
N LEU A 375 48.97 -9.36 47.08
CA LEU A 375 48.93 -8.72 45.77
C LEU A 375 50.20 -9.02 44.98
N ASP A 376 51.36 -8.99 45.61
CA ASP A 376 52.64 -9.30 44.91
C ASP A 376 52.67 -10.75 44.42
N LEU A 377 52.10 -11.71 45.16
CA LEU A 377 51.93 -13.10 44.71
C LEU A 377 51.01 -13.19 43.45
N LEU A 378 49.88 -12.51 43.49
CA LEU A 378 48.96 -12.53 42.38
C LEU A 378 49.59 -11.87 41.14
N ILE A 379 50.30 -10.75 41.32
CA ILE A 379 50.99 -10.03 40.24
C ILE A 379 52.11 -10.90 39.65
N LYS A 380 52.91 -11.58 40.51
CA LYS A 380 53.96 -12.47 40.03
C LYS A 380 53.43 -13.59 39.15
N ILE A 381 52.32 -14.21 39.55
CA ILE A 381 51.64 -15.25 38.72
C ILE A 381 51.03 -14.59 37.49
N ALA A 382 50.38 -13.40 37.58
CA ALA A 382 49.78 -12.70 36.44
C ALA A 382 50.77 -12.33 35.36
N ASN A 383 52.02 -11.97 35.75
CA ASN A 383 53.07 -11.59 34.82
C ASN A 383 53.59 -12.72 33.93
N THR A 384 53.23 -13.99 34.23
CA THR A 384 53.48 -15.11 33.32
C THR A 384 52.51 -15.14 32.11
N LYS A 385 51.59 -14.19 32.02
CA LYS A 385 50.66 -14.02 30.93
C LYS A 385 49.82 -15.27 30.59
N GLY A 386 49.40 -15.98 31.64
CA GLY A 386 48.58 -17.21 31.52
C GLY A 386 49.40 -18.50 31.41
N GLU A 387 50.71 -18.43 31.38
CA GLU A 387 51.57 -19.62 31.49
C GLU A 387 51.70 -20.09 32.94
N TYR A 388 52.11 -21.34 33.10
CA TYR A 388 52.30 -21.93 34.42
C TYR A 388 53.65 -21.51 35.01
N ILE A 389 53.66 -21.12 36.30
CA ILE A 389 54.84 -20.81 37.06
C ILE A 389 55.12 -21.92 38.08
N SER A 390 56.39 -22.23 38.31
CA SER A 390 56.77 -23.21 39.29
C SER A 390 56.54 -22.72 40.72
N TYR A 391 56.11 -23.65 41.62
CA TYR A 391 56.01 -23.37 43.05
C TYR A 391 57.31 -22.89 43.68
N ASN A 392 58.47 -23.33 43.16
CA ASN A 392 59.74 -22.92 43.65
C ASN A 392 60.08 -21.44 43.32
N GLU A 393 59.69 -20.97 42.15
CA GLU A 393 59.85 -19.57 41.77
C GLU A 393 59.03 -18.60 42.63
N LEU A 394 57.90 -19.07 43.22
CA LEU A 394 57.11 -18.28 44.13
C LEU A 394 57.79 -18.10 45.52
N LEU A 395 58.77 -18.93 45.87
CA LEU A 395 59.51 -18.80 47.14
C LEU A 395 60.36 -17.56 47.16
N ASP A 396 60.77 -17.02 46.00
CA ASP A 396 61.57 -15.78 45.89
C ASP A 396 60.88 -14.56 46.50
N LEU A 397 59.54 -14.56 46.61
CA LEU A 397 58.77 -13.53 47.29
C LEU A 397 59.05 -13.43 48.81
N PHE A 398 59.57 -14.51 49.39
CA PHE A 398 59.77 -14.65 50.82
C PHE A 398 61.28 -14.63 51.22
N LYS A 399 62.21 -14.55 50.26
CA LYS A 399 63.69 -14.61 50.47
C LYS A 399 64.31 -13.52 51.34
N PRO A 400 63.75 -12.30 51.49
CA PRO A 400 64.34 -11.29 52.37
C PRO A 400 64.38 -11.66 53.85
N HIS A 401 63.66 -12.76 54.22
CA HIS A 401 63.62 -13.24 55.60
C HIS A 401 64.52 -14.49 55.72
N SER A 402 65.38 -14.56 56.70
CA SER A 402 66.40 -15.62 56.98
C SER A 402 65.74 -16.95 57.42
N ASP A 403 64.65 -17.32 56.89
CA ASP A 403 63.88 -18.52 57.25
C ASP A 403 64.43 -19.78 56.53
N SER A 404 64.27 -20.93 57.18
CA SER A 404 64.58 -22.20 56.54
C SER A 404 63.67 -22.48 55.34
N TYR A 405 64.13 -23.24 54.37
CA TYR A 405 63.38 -23.61 53.17
C TYR A 405 62.02 -24.21 53.50
N GLU A 406 61.93 -25.03 54.54
CA GLU A 406 60.66 -25.60 54.99
C GLU A 406 59.68 -24.54 55.53
N THR A 407 60.19 -23.55 56.25
CA THR A 407 59.38 -22.43 56.76
C THR A 407 58.81 -21.60 55.61
N LEU A 408 59.62 -21.31 54.58
CA LEU A 408 59.18 -20.60 53.38
C LEU A 408 58.08 -21.41 52.63
N ARG A 409 58.21 -22.70 52.52
CA ARG A 409 57.18 -23.56 51.94
C ARG A 409 55.87 -23.52 52.72
N LYS A 410 55.91 -23.54 54.04
CA LYS A 410 54.71 -23.43 54.91
C LYS A 410 54.05 -22.06 54.73
N LYS A 411 54.82 -20.95 54.77
CA LYS A 411 54.30 -19.62 54.55
C LYS A 411 53.61 -19.48 53.20
N ARG A 412 54.23 -19.91 52.09
CA ARG A 412 53.66 -19.93 50.78
C ARG A 412 52.31 -20.68 50.72
N LYS A 413 52.29 -21.92 51.26
CA LYS A 413 51.11 -22.75 51.28
C LYS A 413 49.94 -22.08 52.04
N GLN A 414 50.27 -21.45 53.17
CA GLN A 414 49.31 -20.72 53.99
C GLN A 414 48.78 -19.49 53.24
N LEU A 415 49.65 -18.67 52.59
CA LEU A 415 49.27 -17.50 51.82
C LEU A 415 48.33 -17.85 50.64
N MET A 416 48.66 -18.91 49.91
CA MET A 416 47.83 -19.39 48.79
C MET A 416 46.45 -19.87 49.25
N ARG A 417 46.40 -20.57 50.41
CA ARG A 417 45.13 -20.98 51.00
C ARG A 417 44.30 -19.79 51.45
N THR A 418 44.88 -18.80 52.11
CA THR A 418 44.20 -17.59 52.53
C THR A 418 43.69 -16.82 51.37
N LEU A 419 44.46 -16.70 50.28
CA LEU A 419 44.03 -16.05 49.04
C LEU A 419 42.83 -16.79 48.43
N SER A 420 42.92 -18.12 48.32
CA SER A 420 41.80 -18.93 47.79
C SER A 420 40.51 -18.75 48.60
N GLU A 421 40.60 -18.76 49.94
CA GLU A 421 39.48 -18.53 50.85
C GLU A 421 38.89 -17.11 50.70
N LYS A 422 39.75 -16.08 50.62
CA LYS A 422 39.32 -14.68 50.40
C LYS A 422 38.58 -14.49 49.06
N PHE A 423 39.06 -15.14 47.99
CA PHE A 423 38.36 -15.10 46.67
C PHE A 423 37.06 -15.86 46.69
N LYS A 424 37.01 -17.04 47.34
CA LYS A 424 35.76 -17.79 47.51
C LYS A 424 34.69 -16.99 48.24
N GLY A 425 35.11 -16.28 49.30
CA GLY A 425 34.20 -15.37 50.02
C GLY A 425 33.78 -14.14 49.18
N LEU A 426 34.70 -13.58 48.41
CA LEU A 426 34.44 -12.41 47.55
C LEU A 426 33.44 -12.78 46.43
N LEU A 427 33.62 -13.92 45.83
CA LEU A 427 32.78 -14.41 44.71
C LEU A 427 31.51 -15.08 45.13
N ASN A 428 31.37 -15.34 46.43
CA ASN A 428 30.28 -16.11 46.98
C ASN A 428 30.14 -17.53 46.30
N ASN A 429 31.27 -18.08 45.90
CA ASN A 429 31.36 -19.34 45.18
C ASN A 429 32.49 -20.19 45.77
N TYR A 430 32.11 -21.25 46.49
CA TYR A 430 33.05 -22.15 47.18
C TYR A 430 33.58 -23.28 46.30
N GLN A 431 33.04 -23.47 45.11
CA GLN A 431 33.46 -24.55 44.21
C GLN A 431 34.62 -24.19 43.28
N THR A 432 34.81 -22.89 43.00
CA THR A 432 35.85 -22.43 42.07
C THR A 432 37.09 -21.94 42.83
N ASP A 433 38.25 -22.42 42.42
CA ASP A 433 39.53 -21.95 42.94
C ASP A 433 40.18 -20.90 41.98
N ILE A 434 40.75 -19.85 42.56
CA ILE A 434 41.49 -18.84 41.84
C ILE A 434 42.73 -19.37 41.13
N PHE A 435 43.26 -20.48 41.62
CA PHE A 435 44.46 -21.14 41.13
C PHE A 435 44.13 -22.41 40.37
N ILE A 436 44.78 -22.61 39.24
CA ILE A 436 44.77 -23.84 38.48
C ILE A 436 46.10 -24.51 38.68
N TYR A 437 46.07 -25.76 39.16
CA TYR A 437 47.26 -26.54 39.48
C TYR A 437 47.51 -27.60 38.40
N HIS A 438 48.81 -27.76 38.06
CA HIS A 438 49.25 -28.78 37.12
C HIS A 438 50.53 -29.47 37.67
N SER A 439 50.77 -30.72 37.32
CA SER A 439 52.01 -31.43 37.61
C SER A 439 53.01 -31.09 36.49
N ASP A 440 54.25 -30.85 36.85
CA ASP A 440 55.29 -30.59 35.85
C ASP A 440 55.50 -31.88 35.01
N PRO A 441 55.41 -31.84 33.68
CA PRO A 441 55.67 -33.01 32.82
C PRO A 441 57.05 -33.60 32.97
N MET A 442 58.08 -32.77 33.30
CA MET A 442 59.48 -33.18 33.45
C MET A 442 59.82 -33.65 34.84
N ASP A 443 59.18 -33.10 35.90
CA ASP A 443 59.34 -33.53 37.30
C ASP A 443 57.98 -33.66 37.97
N LYS A 444 57.48 -34.90 38.10
CA LYS A 444 56.19 -35.19 38.75
C LYS A 444 56.10 -34.76 40.22
N ARG A 445 57.22 -34.39 40.86
CA ARG A 445 57.26 -33.84 42.22
C ARG A 445 57.08 -32.34 42.26
N ALA A 446 57.32 -31.65 41.13
CA ALA A 446 57.14 -30.22 40.97
C ALA A 446 55.68 -29.89 40.64
N ARG A 447 55.15 -28.89 41.27
CA ARG A 447 53.82 -28.36 40.99
C ARG A 447 53.92 -27.02 40.29
N LEU A 448 53.16 -26.92 39.22
CA LEU A 448 52.98 -25.67 38.44
C LEU A 448 51.63 -25.06 38.82
N ILE A 449 51.54 -23.74 38.71
CA ILE A 449 50.34 -22.96 39.05
C ILE A 449 50.11 -21.84 38.07
N LYS A 450 48.88 -21.52 37.76
CA LYS A 450 48.45 -20.31 37.05
C LYS A 450 47.18 -19.74 37.66
N LEU A 451 46.88 -18.51 37.35
CA LEU A 451 45.58 -17.90 37.70
C LEU A 451 44.47 -18.45 36.80
N ASN A 452 43.28 -18.60 37.39
CA ASN A 452 42.10 -19.02 36.66
C ASN A 452 41.47 -17.85 35.95
N GLU A 453 41.55 -17.82 34.61
CA GLU A 453 41.07 -16.74 33.76
C GLU A 453 39.52 -16.62 33.73
N ASP A 454 38.82 -17.66 34.17
CA ASP A 454 37.37 -17.60 34.34
C ASP A 454 36.95 -16.84 35.60
N ILE A 455 37.89 -16.53 36.48
CA ILE A 455 37.68 -15.80 37.73
C ILE A 455 38.37 -14.44 37.71
N ILE A 456 39.59 -14.38 37.19
CA ILE A 456 40.41 -13.15 37.21
C ILE A 456 40.75 -12.71 35.79
N LYS A 457 40.53 -11.43 35.53
CA LYS A 457 40.93 -10.77 34.31
C LYS A 457 42.18 -9.90 34.63
N ILE A 458 43.27 -10.15 33.92
CA ILE A 458 44.50 -9.42 34.07
C ILE A 458 44.51 -8.21 33.13
N ILE A 459 44.84 -7.02 33.64
CA ILE A 459 45.07 -5.79 32.89
C ILE A 459 46.52 -5.38 33.19
N SER A 460 47.33 -5.35 32.13
CA SER A 460 48.76 -4.94 32.17
C SER A 460 48.98 -3.52 31.66
#